data_cdb4007936756ded0505edf8a609ab83
#
_entry.id   cdb4007936756ded0505edf8a609ab83
#
_cell.length_a   1.000
_cell.length_b   1.000
_cell.length_c   1.000
_cell.angle_alpha   90.00
_cell.angle_beta   90.00
_cell.angle_gamma   90.00
#
_symmetry.space_group_name_H-M   'P 1'
#
loop_
_entity.id
_entity.type
_entity.pdbx_description
1 polymer ?
#
loop_
_entity_poly.entity_id
_entity_poly.type
_entity_poly.pdbx_seq_one_letter_code
_entity_poly.pdbx_strand_id
1 'polypeptide(L)'
;NSHTNICSAGARTGYALWHKFDRPSPDHTNAKVILLASSHLETGHYFNPHAQRIIEGMMKGAKLIVLDPRLSNTASMADEWMPTYPGSESAIFMAMAKIILDEKMYDRTFMENWVNWDEYLKNLYPEDTVEFDVFIKRLSQEWSDYTPEFAAKEAGIEADQIIRVARFIGEAGSKFSSHVWRGASI
;
A
#
# COMPACT_ATOMS: atom_id res chain seq x y z
N ASN A 1 5.79 -22.89 18.89
CA ASN A 1 4.94 -22.04 18.08
C ASN A 1 5.32 -22.17 16.61
N SER A 2 4.34 -22.38 15.73
CA SER A 2 4.56 -22.40 14.29
C SER A 2 4.27 -21.02 13.68
N HIS A 3 4.77 -20.78 12.46
CA HIS A 3 4.44 -19.59 11.69
C HIS A 3 2.93 -19.39 11.51
N THR A 4 2.16 -20.47 11.50
CA THR A 4 0.70 -20.45 11.38
C THR A 4 0.04 -19.72 12.57
N ASN A 5 0.55 -19.89 13.78
CA ASN A 5 0.00 -19.23 14.96
C ASN A 5 0.26 -17.72 14.95
N ILE A 6 1.40 -17.30 14.42
CA ILE A 6 1.78 -15.88 14.36
C ILE A 6 1.11 -15.19 13.17
N CYS A 7 1.17 -15.81 12.00
CA CYS A 7 0.73 -15.23 10.74
C CYS A 7 -0.76 -15.47 10.47
N SER A 8 -1.14 -16.73 10.27
CA SER A 8 -2.51 -17.09 9.86
C SER A 8 -3.53 -16.81 10.94
N ALA A 9 -3.24 -17.14 12.20
CA ALA A 9 -4.15 -16.90 13.30
C ALA A 9 -4.33 -15.40 13.57
N GLY A 10 -3.24 -14.63 13.54
CA GLY A 10 -3.30 -13.18 13.68
C GLY A 10 -4.11 -12.50 12.58
N ALA A 11 -3.86 -12.86 11.34
CA ALA A 11 -4.62 -12.33 10.21
C ALA A 11 -6.10 -12.71 10.27
N ARG A 12 -6.42 -13.98 10.53
CA ARG A 12 -7.82 -14.43 10.66
C ARG A 12 -8.54 -13.74 11.79
N THR A 13 -7.90 -13.60 12.94
CA THR A 13 -8.50 -12.91 14.09
C THR A 13 -8.76 -11.45 13.76
N GLY A 14 -7.81 -10.74 13.16
CA GLY A 14 -7.96 -9.35 12.73
C GLY A 14 -9.13 -9.18 11.76
N TYR A 15 -9.16 -9.95 10.68
CA TYR A 15 -10.26 -9.85 9.71
C TYR A 15 -11.60 -10.32 10.28
N ALA A 16 -11.63 -11.40 11.09
CA ALA A 16 -12.87 -11.90 11.68
C ALA A 16 -13.50 -10.91 12.66
N LEU A 17 -12.71 -10.14 13.40
CA LEU A 17 -13.21 -9.10 14.30
C LEU A 17 -13.96 -7.99 13.53
N TRP A 18 -13.45 -7.59 12.37
CA TRP A 18 -14.00 -6.47 11.61
C TRP A 18 -15.01 -6.92 10.55
N HIS A 19 -14.72 -7.99 9.81
CA HIS A 19 -15.52 -8.46 8.69
C HIS A 19 -16.36 -9.71 8.99
N LYS A 20 -16.15 -10.35 10.15
CA LYS A 20 -16.82 -11.60 10.59
C LYS A 20 -16.56 -12.82 9.70
N PHE A 21 -15.58 -12.77 8.82
CA PHE A 21 -15.13 -13.90 8.00
C PHE A 21 -13.63 -13.77 7.69
N ASP A 22 -13.06 -14.74 6.99
CA ASP A 22 -11.63 -14.78 6.66
C ASP A 22 -11.25 -13.66 5.65
N ARG A 23 -9.98 -13.52 5.41
CA ARG A 23 -9.36 -12.48 4.57
C ARG A 23 -10.04 -12.36 3.21
N PRO A 24 -10.38 -11.16 2.75
CA PRO A 24 -10.85 -10.95 1.40
C PRO A 24 -9.72 -11.21 0.40
N SER A 25 -10.06 -11.69 -0.80
CA SER A 25 -9.12 -11.80 -1.91
C SER A 25 -9.08 -10.47 -2.68
N PRO A 26 -7.89 -9.97 -3.05
CA PRO A 26 -7.77 -8.79 -3.88
C PRO A 26 -8.36 -9.02 -5.28
N ASP A 27 -9.02 -8.01 -5.85
CA ASP A 27 -9.54 -8.03 -7.22
C ASP A 27 -8.46 -7.57 -8.21
N HIS A 28 -7.44 -8.40 -8.39
CA HIS A 28 -6.34 -8.11 -9.32
C HIS A 28 -6.79 -8.01 -10.78
N THR A 29 -7.81 -8.79 -11.16
CA THR A 29 -8.28 -8.89 -12.55
C THR A 29 -8.88 -7.58 -13.08
N ASN A 30 -9.46 -6.76 -12.20
CA ASN A 30 -10.09 -5.50 -12.56
C ASN A 30 -9.31 -4.27 -12.08
N ALA A 31 -8.12 -4.48 -11.52
CA ALA A 31 -7.25 -3.39 -11.10
C ALA A 31 -6.66 -2.62 -12.29
N LYS A 32 -6.34 -1.34 -12.09
CA LYS A 32 -5.50 -0.53 -12.98
C LYS A 32 -4.03 -0.55 -12.55
N VAL A 33 -3.80 -0.70 -11.26
CA VAL A 33 -2.46 -0.80 -10.67
C VAL A 33 -2.46 -1.94 -9.66
N ILE A 34 -1.45 -2.80 -9.77
CA ILE A 34 -1.22 -3.93 -8.87
C ILE A 34 0.14 -3.74 -8.22
N LEU A 35 0.17 -3.67 -6.90
CA LEU A 35 1.38 -3.55 -6.11
C LEU A 35 1.68 -4.87 -5.40
N LEU A 36 2.86 -5.42 -5.63
CA LEU A 36 3.36 -6.59 -4.93
C LEU A 36 4.55 -6.18 -4.07
N ALA A 37 4.45 -6.38 -2.76
CA ALA A 37 5.55 -6.16 -1.83
C ALA A 37 5.84 -7.45 -1.09
N SER A 38 7.08 -7.94 -1.19
CA SER A 38 7.49 -9.22 -0.58
C SER A 38 6.65 -10.42 -1.05
N SER A 39 6.07 -10.34 -2.24
CA SER A 39 5.20 -11.35 -2.83
C SER A 39 5.77 -11.88 -4.13
N HIS A 40 5.85 -13.20 -4.25
CA HIS A 40 6.52 -13.91 -5.32
C HIS A 40 5.54 -14.85 -6.02
N LEU A 41 5.13 -14.53 -7.24
CA LEU A 41 4.01 -15.22 -7.90
C LEU A 41 4.35 -16.60 -8.41
N GLU A 42 5.54 -16.78 -9.02
CA GLU A 42 5.93 -18.02 -9.67
C GLU A 42 6.17 -19.19 -8.69
N THR A 43 6.35 -18.91 -7.40
CA THR A 43 6.47 -19.96 -6.38
C THR A 43 5.12 -20.38 -5.79
N GLY A 44 4.03 -19.93 -6.38
CA GLY A 44 2.67 -20.26 -5.92
C GLY A 44 2.35 -19.67 -4.57
N HIS A 45 2.81 -18.46 -4.32
CA HIS A 45 2.61 -17.75 -3.06
C HIS A 45 1.13 -17.72 -2.68
N TYR A 46 0.76 -18.49 -1.68
CA TYR A 46 -0.53 -18.77 -1.10
C TYR A 46 -1.55 -19.44 -2.00
N PHE A 47 -1.76 -19.00 -3.23
CA PHE A 47 -2.78 -19.57 -4.12
C PHE A 47 -2.42 -19.31 -5.58
N ASN A 48 -2.31 -20.35 -6.36
CA ASN A 48 -2.14 -20.26 -7.82
C ASN A 48 -3.16 -19.33 -8.51
N PRO A 49 -4.44 -19.22 -8.06
CA PRO A 49 -5.40 -18.28 -8.65
C PRO A 49 -4.97 -16.81 -8.60
N HIS A 50 -4.16 -16.39 -7.63
CA HIS A 50 -3.70 -14.99 -7.59
C HIS A 50 -2.73 -14.68 -8.72
N ALA A 51 -1.80 -15.55 -9.03
CA ALA A 51 -0.90 -15.38 -10.18
C ALA A 51 -1.69 -15.23 -11.48
N GLN A 52 -2.66 -16.12 -11.70
CA GLN A 52 -3.54 -16.04 -12.89
C GLN A 52 -4.27 -14.69 -12.94
N ARG A 53 -4.91 -14.26 -11.86
CA ARG A 53 -5.66 -13.00 -11.80
C ARG A 53 -4.78 -11.77 -12.02
N ILE A 54 -3.54 -11.79 -11.57
CA ILE A 54 -2.58 -10.71 -11.83
C ILE A 54 -2.23 -10.66 -13.32
N ILE A 55 -1.94 -11.81 -13.93
CA ILE A 55 -1.69 -11.89 -15.37
C ILE A 55 -2.92 -11.42 -16.18
N GLU A 56 -4.13 -11.83 -15.79
CA GLU A 56 -5.36 -11.34 -16.41
C GLU A 56 -5.52 -9.83 -16.29
N GLY A 57 -5.19 -9.24 -15.13
CA GLY A 57 -5.20 -7.80 -14.93
C GLY A 57 -4.17 -7.09 -15.83
N MET A 58 -2.95 -7.60 -15.91
CA MET A 58 -1.90 -7.09 -16.80
C MET A 58 -2.32 -7.17 -18.28
N MET A 59 -2.94 -8.26 -18.71
CA MET A 59 -3.46 -8.40 -20.06
C MET A 59 -4.57 -7.38 -20.39
N LYS A 60 -5.26 -6.86 -19.38
CA LYS A 60 -6.25 -5.77 -19.49
C LYS A 60 -5.61 -4.38 -19.37
N GLY A 61 -4.29 -4.29 -19.22
CA GLY A 61 -3.56 -3.04 -19.15
C GLY A 61 -3.27 -2.54 -17.74
N ALA A 62 -3.44 -3.37 -16.70
CA ALA A 62 -3.00 -3.03 -15.35
C ALA A 62 -1.48 -2.89 -15.30
N LYS A 63 -0.98 -1.84 -14.62
CA LYS A 63 0.45 -1.71 -14.32
C LYS A 63 0.82 -2.60 -13.15
N LEU A 64 1.90 -3.35 -13.29
CA LEU A 64 2.47 -4.17 -12.24
C LEU A 64 3.66 -3.45 -11.59
N ILE A 65 3.60 -3.26 -10.29
CA ILE A 65 4.67 -2.67 -9.47
C ILE A 65 5.16 -3.73 -8.50
N VAL A 66 6.46 -3.94 -8.44
CA VAL A 66 7.05 -4.98 -7.59
C VAL A 66 8.17 -4.41 -6.73
N LEU A 67 8.01 -4.51 -5.40
CA LEU A 67 9.04 -4.27 -4.41
C LEU A 67 9.70 -5.60 -4.07
N ASP A 68 10.91 -5.82 -4.58
CA ASP A 68 11.69 -7.03 -4.34
C ASP A 68 13.18 -6.67 -4.45
N PRO A 69 14.02 -6.95 -3.45
CA PRO A 69 15.46 -6.68 -3.54
C PRO A 69 16.14 -7.47 -4.67
N ARG A 70 15.49 -8.50 -5.16
CA ARG A 70 15.97 -9.36 -6.24
C ARG A 70 15.13 -9.18 -7.49
N LEU A 71 15.77 -9.12 -8.65
CA LEU A 71 15.08 -9.23 -9.95
C LEU A 71 14.58 -10.68 -10.14
N SER A 72 13.47 -10.99 -9.47
CA SER A 72 12.78 -12.28 -9.62
C SER A 72 12.05 -12.34 -10.97
N ASN A 73 11.54 -13.53 -11.34
CA ASN A 73 10.71 -13.67 -12.54
C ASN A 73 9.47 -12.77 -12.45
N THR A 74 8.90 -12.60 -11.26
CA THR A 74 7.79 -11.66 -11.02
C THR A 74 8.24 -10.22 -11.27
N ALA A 75 9.38 -9.82 -10.72
CA ALA A 75 9.93 -8.47 -10.88
C ALA A 75 10.33 -8.18 -12.35
N SER A 76 10.76 -9.20 -13.09
CA SER A 76 11.12 -9.04 -14.51
C SER A 76 9.93 -8.75 -15.44
N MET A 77 8.70 -8.99 -14.96
CA MET A 77 7.46 -8.66 -15.68
C MET A 77 6.85 -7.32 -15.26
N ALA A 78 7.44 -6.66 -14.25
CA ALA A 78 6.90 -5.42 -13.70
C ALA A 78 7.10 -4.22 -14.63
N ASP A 79 6.13 -3.33 -14.67
CA ASP A 79 6.28 -2.00 -15.28
C ASP A 79 7.23 -1.13 -14.43
N GLU A 80 7.21 -1.34 -13.10
CA GLU A 80 8.13 -0.71 -12.14
C GLU A 80 8.67 -1.78 -11.18
N TRP A 81 9.96 -2.03 -11.26
CA TRP A 81 10.67 -2.81 -10.25
C TRP A 81 11.42 -1.87 -9.32
N MET A 82 11.15 -2.01 -8.02
CA MET A 82 11.76 -1.23 -6.95
C MET A 82 12.70 -2.15 -6.14
N PRO A 83 14.02 -2.15 -6.41
CA PRO A 83 15.00 -3.02 -5.72
C PRO A 83 15.33 -2.49 -4.32
N THR A 84 14.37 -2.52 -3.45
CA THR A 84 14.43 -1.89 -2.11
C THR A 84 15.25 -2.70 -1.12
N TYR A 85 15.92 -2.03 -0.19
CA TYR A 85 16.52 -2.70 0.96
C TYR A 85 15.43 -3.35 1.82
N PRO A 86 15.64 -4.59 2.30
CA PRO A 86 14.70 -5.24 3.21
C PRO A 86 14.48 -4.41 4.48
N GLY A 87 13.20 -4.23 4.86
CA GLY A 87 12.81 -3.44 6.02
C GLY A 87 12.56 -1.95 5.74
N SER A 88 12.72 -1.48 4.50
CA SER A 88 12.47 -0.10 4.11
C SER A 88 11.05 0.17 3.58
N GLU A 89 10.22 -0.86 3.49
CA GLU A 89 8.89 -0.77 2.90
C GLU A 89 8.00 0.28 3.58
N SER A 90 8.11 0.40 4.92
CA SER A 90 7.35 1.40 5.68
C SER A 90 7.70 2.82 5.27
N ALA A 91 8.98 3.13 5.05
CA ALA A 91 9.41 4.44 4.61
C ALA A 91 8.84 4.77 3.21
N ILE A 92 8.88 3.79 2.31
CA ILE A 92 8.33 3.93 0.95
C ILE A 92 6.82 4.17 0.99
N PHE A 93 6.08 3.35 1.75
CA PHE A 93 4.63 3.47 1.84
C PHE A 93 4.19 4.78 2.49
N MET A 94 4.90 5.25 3.52
CA MET A 94 4.61 6.55 4.14
C MET A 94 4.91 7.71 3.18
N ALA A 95 6.00 7.66 2.43
CA ALA A 95 6.29 8.67 1.41
C ALA A 95 5.25 8.68 0.29
N MET A 96 4.83 7.52 -0.20
CA MET A 96 3.75 7.41 -1.19
C MET A 96 2.42 7.96 -0.65
N ALA A 97 2.07 7.63 0.60
CA ALA A 97 0.86 8.14 1.25
C ALA A 97 0.90 9.66 1.40
N LYS A 98 2.06 10.21 1.77
CA LYS A 98 2.26 11.67 1.84
C LYS A 98 2.09 12.35 0.48
N ILE A 99 2.67 11.80 -0.59
CA ILE A 99 2.51 12.34 -1.95
C ILE A 99 1.03 12.35 -2.34
N ILE A 100 0.32 11.24 -2.13
CA ILE A 100 -1.12 11.11 -2.44
C ILE A 100 -1.94 12.14 -1.65
N LEU A 101 -1.57 12.36 -0.38
CA LEU A 101 -2.23 13.33 0.49
C LEU A 101 -1.99 14.76 0.00
N ASP A 102 -0.73 15.15 -0.23
CA ASP A 102 -0.32 16.50 -0.60
C ASP A 102 -0.80 16.88 -2.01
N GLU A 103 -0.80 15.93 -2.95
CA GLU A 103 -1.33 16.12 -4.31
C GLU A 103 -2.85 15.95 -4.39
N LYS A 104 -3.53 15.70 -3.25
CA LYS A 104 -4.99 15.55 -3.13
C LYS A 104 -5.58 14.46 -4.03
N MET A 105 -4.84 13.38 -4.19
CA MET A 105 -5.24 12.22 -5.02
C MET A 105 -6.07 11.19 -4.23
N TYR A 106 -6.45 11.50 -2.99
CA TYR A 106 -7.32 10.66 -2.16
C TYR A 106 -8.80 10.86 -2.50
N ASP A 107 -9.62 9.83 -2.24
CA ASP A 107 -11.08 9.94 -2.33
C ASP A 107 -11.62 10.69 -1.09
N ARG A 108 -11.92 11.99 -1.26
CA ARG A 108 -12.45 12.86 -0.20
C ARG A 108 -13.75 12.29 0.37
N THR A 109 -14.67 11.88 -0.48
CA THR A 109 -15.98 11.37 -0.05
C THR A 109 -15.83 10.11 0.80
N PHE A 110 -14.93 9.20 0.39
CA PHE A 110 -14.62 8.02 1.18
C PHE A 110 -14.02 8.40 2.55
N MET A 111 -13.04 9.29 2.56
CA MET A 111 -12.38 9.68 3.81
C MET A 111 -13.34 10.41 4.76
N GLU A 112 -14.17 11.31 4.27
CA GLU A 112 -15.13 12.02 5.10
C GLU A 112 -16.18 11.10 5.75
N ASN A 113 -16.58 10.02 5.06
CA ASN A 113 -17.65 9.14 5.53
C ASN A 113 -17.16 7.90 6.29
N TRP A 114 -15.92 7.44 6.05
CA TRP A 114 -15.46 6.14 6.55
C TRP A 114 -14.20 6.19 7.39
N VAL A 115 -13.52 7.34 7.47
CA VAL A 115 -12.36 7.54 8.35
C VAL A 115 -12.80 8.31 9.60
N ASN A 116 -12.31 7.94 10.76
CA ASN A 116 -12.59 8.60 12.04
C ASN A 116 -11.76 9.87 12.25
N TRP A 117 -11.73 10.73 11.23
CA TRP A 117 -10.93 11.95 11.20
C TRP A 117 -11.34 12.98 12.27
N ASP A 118 -12.61 13.03 12.61
CA ASP A 118 -13.14 13.92 13.64
C ASP A 118 -12.69 13.50 15.05
N GLU A 119 -12.64 12.19 15.32
CA GLU A 119 -12.09 11.67 16.57
C GLU A 119 -10.58 11.95 16.69
N TYR A 120 -9.86 11.83 15.57
CA TYR A 120 -8.44 12.17 15.52
C TYR A 120 -8.20 13.63 15.93
N LEU A 121 -8.95 14.60 15.37
CA LEU A 121 -8.83 16.00 15.74
C LEU A 121 -9.22 16.23 17.20
N LYS A 122 -10.35 15.71 17.64
CA LYS A 122 -10.83 15.89 19.02
C LYS A 122 -9.84 15.37 20.07
N ASN A 123 -9.14 14.28 19.77
CA ASN A 123 -8.23 13.64 20.72
C ASN A 123 -6.82 14.23 20.69
N LEU A 124 -6.29 14.56 19.52
CA LEU A 124 -4.90 15.00 19.35
C LEU A 124 -4.76 16.52 19.24
N TYR A 125 -5.79 17.19 18.73
CA TYR A 125 -5.78 18.64 18.48
C TYR A 125 -7.06 19.30 18.98
N PRO A 126 -7.37 19.22 20.31
CA PRO A 126 -8.64 19.70 20.86
C PRO A 126 -8.88 21.20 20.69
N GLU A 127 -7.82 21.98 20.43
CA GLU A 127 -7.89 23.43 20.20
C GLU A 127 -8.25 23.80 18.74
N ASP A 128 -8.20 22.82 17.83
CA ASP A 128 -8.51 23.08 16.42
C ASP A 128 -10.02 22.94 16.14
N THR A 129 -10.47 23.58 15.07
CA THR A 129 -11.83 23.35 14.55
C THR A 129 -11.94 21.94 13.99
N VAL A 130 -13.07 21.26 14.30
CA VAL A 130 -13.33 19.89 13.82
C VAL A 130 -13.86 19.98 12.39
N GLU A 131 -12.94 20.16 11.44
CA GLU A 131 -13.21 20.26 10.00
C GLU A 131 -12.27 19.33 9.23
N PHE A 132 -12.79 18.74 8.15
CA PHE A 132 -12.01 17.76 7.36
C PHE A 132 -10.72 18.36 6.77
N ASP A 133 -10.75 19.61 6.31
CA ASP A 133 -9.56 20.24 5.76
C ASP A 133 -8.49 20.55 6.84
N VAL A 134 -8.91 20.76 8.09
CA VAL A 134 -8.00 20.85 9.24
C VAL A 134 -7.34 19.51 9.52
N PHE A 135 -8.11 18.43 9.46
CA PHE A 135 -7.58 17.05 9.57
C PHE A 135 -6.50 16.78 8.52
N ILE A 136 -6.78 17.06 7.24
CA ILE A 136 -5.81 16.86 6.16
C ILE A 136 -4.53 17.68 6.40
N LYS A 137 -4.66 18.92 6.84
CA LYS A 137 -3.52 19.78 7.16
C LYS A 137 -2.68 19.22 8.29
N ARG A 138 -3.31 18.76 9.38
CA ARG A 138 -2.62 18.17 10.52
C ARG A 138 -1.90 16.89 10.14
N LEU A 139 -2.57 16.02 9.38
CA LEU A 139 -1.98 14.77 8.90
C LEU A 139 -0.77 15.02 7.99
N SER A 140 -0.86 15.98 7.07
CA SER A 140 0.26 16.38 6.22
C SER A 140 1.44 16.94 7.04
N GLN A 141 1.17 17.67 8.13
CA GLN A 141 2.20 18.17 9.04
C GLN A 141 2.89 17.05 9.82
N GLU A 142 2.13 16.10 10.36
CA GLU A 142 2.68 14.92 11.04
C GLU A 142 3.58 14.08 10.14
N TRP A 143 3.20 13.99 8.86
CA TRP A 143 3.96 13.21 7.88
C TRP A 143 5.06 14.01 7.19
N SER A 144 5.40 15.21 7.69
CA SER A 144 6.39 16.11 7.06
C SER A 144 7.74 15.46 6.79
N ASP A 145 8.18 14.56 7.65
CA ASP A 145 9.48 13.89 7.56
C ASP A 145 9.50 12.73 6.55
N TYR A 146 8.34 12.23 6.15
CA TYR A 146 8.25 11.13 5.18
C TYR A 146 8.34 11.64 3.75
N THR A 147 9.43 12.31 3.41
CA THR A 147 9.64 12.81 2.06
C THR A 147 10.10 11.69 1.10
N PRO A 148 9.92 11.85 -0.22
CA PRO A 148 10.47 10.91 -1.21
C PRO A 148 11.97 10.71 -1.07
N GLU A 149 12.73 11.77 -0.75
CA GLU A 149 14.18 11.74 -0.56
C GLU A 149 14.57 10.95 0.69
N PHE A 150 13.82 11.10 1.79
CA PHE A 150 14.00 10.29 2.98
C PHE A 150 13.81 8.81 2.63
N ALA A 151 12.68 8.46 2.02
CA ALA A 151 12.38 7.08 1.66
C ALA A 151 13.37 6.50 0.62
N ALA A 152 13.81 7.30 -0.33
CA ALA A 152 14.83 6.93 -1.31
C ALA A 152 16.15 6.54 -0.64
N LYS A 153 16.59 7.33 0.34
CA LYS A 153 17.80 7.04 1.14
C LYS A 153 17.65 5.77 1.96
N GLU A 154 16.52 5.59 2.66
CA GLU A 154 16.26 4.40 3.49
C GLU A 154 16.13 3.12 2.62
N ALA A 155 15.60 3.24 1.42
CA ALA A 155 15.31 2.10 0.54
C ALA A 155 16.41 1.81 -0.50
N GLY A 156 17.33 2.73 -0.73
CA GLY A 156 18.37 2.58 -1.75
C GLY A 156 17.84 2.65 -3.19
N ILE A 157 16.77 3.43 -3.43
CA ILE A 157 16.15 3.64 -4.74
C ILE A 157 16.02 5.13 -5.04
N GLU A 158 15.59 5.47 -6.26
CA GLU A 158 15.45 6.87 -6.67
C GLU A 158 14.12 7.47 -6.16
N ALA A 159 14.18 8.73 -5.67
CA ALA A 159 13.00 9.46 -5.21
C ALA A 159 11.93 9.62 -6.29
N ASP A 160 12.35 9.90 -7.53
CA ASP A 160 11.46 10.01 -8.69
C ASP A 160 10.68 8.74 -8.97
N GLN A 161 11.24 7.57 -8.67
CA GLN A 161 10.52 6.30 -8.79
C GLN A 161 9.40 6.20 -7.76
N ILE A 162 9.66 6.61 -6.51
CA ILE A 162 8.64 6.64 -5.45
C ILE A 162 7.50 7.59 -5.84
N ILE A 163 7.84 8.79 -6.32
CA ILE A 163 6.85 9.80 -6.76
C ILE A 163 6.00 9.26 -7.90
N ARG A 164 6.62 8.68 -8.91
CA ARG A 164 5.91 8.12 -10.08
C ARG A 164 4.96 7.00 -9.68
N VAL A 165 5.41 6.09 -8.81
CA VAL A 165 4.58 4.97 -8.32
C VAL A 165 3.43 5.49 -7.45
N ALA A 166 3.67 6.45 -6.57
CA ALA A 166 2.61 7.07 -5.76
C ALA A 166 1.49 7.67 -6.64
N ARG A 167 1.88 8.35 -7.72
CA ARG A 167 0.91 8.92 -8.67
C ARG A 167 0.12 7.83 -9.41
N PHE A 168 0.75 6.74 -9.85
CA PHE A 168 0.01 5.60 -10.43
C PHE A 168 -1.04 5.06 -9.47
N ILE A 169 -0.70 4.93 -8.17
CA ILE A 169 -1.62 4.46 -7.14
C ILE A 169 -2.77 5.46 -6.94
N GLY A 170 -2.46 6.74 -6.81
CA GLY A 170 -3.46 7.80 -6.64
C GLY A 170 -4.42 7.89 -7.84
N GLU A 171 -3.91 7.83 -9.08
CA GLU A 171 -4.70 7.83 -10.30
C GLU A 171 -5.58 6.57 -10.46
N ALA A 172 -5.14 5.43 -9.92
CA ALA A 172 -5.93 4.21 -9.93
C ALA A 172 -7.16 4.31 -9.03
N GLY A 173 -7.08 5.06 -7.94
CA GLY A 173 -8.18 5.22 -6.99
C GLY A 173 -8.70 3.87 -6.49
N SER A 174 -10.01 3.65 -6.56
CA SER A 174 -10.64 2.39 -6.14
C SER A 174 -10.23 1.15 -6.97
N LYS A 175 -9.50 1.34 -8.07
CA LYS A 175 -8.95 0.26 -8.89
C LYS A 175 -7.47 -0.03 -8.59
N PHE A 176 -7.00 0.35 -7.43
CA PHE A 176 -5.72 -0.09 -6.86
C PHE A 176 -5.90 -1.43 -6.15
N SER A 177 -4.98 -2.35 -6.38
CA SER A 177 -4.95 -3.65 -5.72
C SER A 177 -3.54 -3.95 -5.23
N SER A 178 -3.40 -4.52 -4.05
CA SER A 178 -2.10 -4.86 -3.50
C SER A 178 -2.07 -6.26 -2.92
N HIS A 179 -0.88 -6.84 -2.93
CA HIS A 179 -0.58 -8.06 -2.22
C HIS A 179 0.73 -7.86 -1.46
N VAL A 180 0.61 -7.63 -0.18
CA VAL A 180 1.74 -7.39 0.72
C VAL A 180 1.93 -8.62 1.60
N TRP A 181 3.16 -9.14 1.65
CA TRP A 181 3.49 -10.28 2.47
C TRP A 181 4.33 -9.86 3.69
N ARG A 182 4.97 -10.82 4.32
CA ARG A 182 5.61 -10.64 5.64
C ARG A 182 6.71 -9.58 5.71
N GLY A 183 7.37 -9.26 4.62
CA GLY A 183 8.46 -8.29 4.61
C GLY A 183 8.06 -6.91 5.13
N ALA A 184 6.87 -6.46 4.79
CA ALA A 184 6.37 -5.14 5.20
C ALA A 184 5.79 -5.08 6.62
N SER A 185 5.82 -6.17 7.37
CA SER A 185 5.19 -6.30 8.69
C SER A 185 6.17 -6.57 9.84
N ILE A 186 7.45 -6.43 9.60
CA ILE A 186 8.49 -6.67 10.63
C ILE A 186 9.09 -5.35 11.07
#